data_41dbd48ae8df62b56eb09b17a8cfe57f
#
_entry.id   41dbd48ae8df62b56eb09b17a8cfe57f
#
_cell.length_a   1.000
_cell.length_b   1.000
_cell.length_c   1.000
_cell.angle_alpha   90.00
_cell.angle_beta   90.00
_cell.angle_gamma   90.00
#
_symmetry.space_group_name_H-M   'P 1'
#
loop_
_entity.id
_entity.type
_entity.pdbx_description
1 polymer ?
#
loop_
_entity_poly.entity_id
_entity_poly.type
_entity_poly.pdbx_seq_one_letter_code
_entity_poly.pdbx_strand_id
1 'polypeptide(L)'
;LKDATDRNRTSPFAFTGNKFEFRMVGSSDSIAPANVVLNTIVAESFKEIADELEGSEDMQMAVHDMIKKLFTDHHRVVFNGNGYSDEWVAEAERRGLPNIKSMVEAVGSLVKPETVKMFEGFGVFTEAELKSRAEIKYEAYSKAINIEAKTMIDMAGKEIIPAIISYTTE
;
A
#
# COMPACT_ATOMS: atom_id res chain seq x y z
N LEU A 1 28.64 1.42 7.12
CA LEU A 1 28.53 0.02 6.66
C LEU A 1 27.56 0.00 5.50
N LYS A 2 27.99 -0.54 4.36
CA LYS A 2 27.13 -0.70 3.20
C LYS A 2 26.12 -1.79 3.53
N ASP A 3 24.82 -1.48 3.46
CA ASP A 3 23.78 -2.47 3.67
C ASP A 3 23.88 -3.55 2.59
N ALA A 4 24.04 -4.78 3.02
CA ALA A 4 24.10 -5.97 2.15
C ALA A 4 22.75 -6.68 2.03
N THR A 5 21.68 -6.08 2.54
CA THR A 5 20.34 -6.66 2.52
C THR A 5 19.83 -6.75 1.08
N ASP A 6 19.26 -7.89 0.72
CA ASP A 6 18.62 -8.06 -0.57
C ASP A 6 17.47 -7.05 -0.73
N ARG A 7 17.53 -6.24 -1.78
CA ARG A 7 16.49 -5.24 -2.10
C ARG A 7 15.09 -5.85 -2.26
N ASN A 8 14.97 -7.15 -2.52
CA ASN A 8 13.69 -7.85 -2.59
C ASN A 8 13.01 -8.00 -1.22
N ARG A 9 13.73 -7.76 -0.14
CA ARG A 9 13.24 -7.81 1.25
C ARG A 9 13.03 -6.42 1.85
N THR A 10 13.05 -5.38 1.03
CA THR A 10 12.80 -4.00 1.46
C THR A 10 11.32 -3.65 1.33
N SER A 11 10.97 -2.42 1.71
CA SER A 11 9.63 -1.85 1.58
C SER A 11 9.00 -2.12 0.21
N PRO A 12 7.67 -2.29 0.12
CA PRO A 12 6.94 -2.33 -1.16
C PRO A 12 7.08 -1.02 -1.95
N PHE A 13 7.54 0.06 -1.32
CA PHE A 13 7.90 1.31 -1.99
C PHE A 13 9.35 1.66 -1.65
N ALA A 14 10.28 1.06 -2.39
CA ALA A 14 11.70 1.10 -2.10
C ALA A 14 12.44 2.17 -2.92
N PHE A 15 13.34 2.92 -2.26
CA PHE A 15 14.29 3.80 -2.94
C PHE A 15 15.49 2.98 -3.44
N THR A 16 15.75 3.01 -4.74
CA THR A 16 16.79 2.20 -5.40
C THR A 16 17.93 3.04 -5.97
N GLY A 17 18.30 4.11 -5.28
CA GLY A 17 19.42 4.98 -5.59
C GLY A 17 19.03 6.28 -6.28
N ASN A 18 18.30 6.24 -7.39
CA ASN A 18 17.85 7.42 -8.14
C ASN A 18 16.36 7.37 -8.52
N LYS A 19 15.64 6.36 -8.06
CA LYS A 19 14.21 6.18 -8.32
C LYS A 19 13.56 5.39 -7.19
N PHE A 20 12.24 5.45 -7.12
CA PHE A 20 11.44 4.57 -6.30
C PHE A 20 10.91 3.40 -7.14
N GLU A 21 10.93 2.21 -6.56
CA GLU A 21 10.28 1.04 -7.10
C GLU A 21 9.07 0.69 -6.25
N PHE A 22 7.89 0.67 -6.86
CA PHE A 22 6.69 0.15 -6.23
C PHE A 22 6.54 -1.32 -6.58
N ARG A 23 6.38 -2.16 -5.55
CA ARG A 23 6.25 -3.61 -5.69
C ARG A 23 4.99 -4.07 -4.99
N MET A 24 4.12 -4.69 -5.73
CA MET A 24 2.92 -5.33 -5.19
C MET A 24 2.68 -6.66 -5.90
N VAL A 25 2.04 -7.59 -5.18
CA VAL A 25 1.50 -8.82 -5.77
C VAL A 25 0.21 -8.50 -6.51
N GLY A 26 -0.08 -9.19 -7.59
CA GLY A 26 -1.29 -8.94 -8.39
C GLY A 26 -1.02 -9.13 -9.88
N SER A 27 -0.57 -10.33 -10.28
CA SER A 27 -0.18 -10.63 -11.68
C SER A 27 -1.33 -10.44 -12.69
N SER A 28 -2.57 -10.47 -12.24
CA SER A 28 -3.78 -10.25 -13.06
C SER A 28 -4.40 -8.87 -12.86
N ASP A 29 -3.83 -8.03 -11.99
CA ASP A 29 -4.36 -6.70 -11.71
C ASP A 29 -3.74 -5.63 -12.60
N SER A 30 -4.51 -4.57 -12.88
CA SER A 30 -3.98 -3.37 -13.52
C SER A 30 -3.12 -2.56 -12.55
N ILE A 31 -1.99 -2.03 -13.03
CA ILE A 31 -1.14 -1.10 -12.26
C ILE A 31 -1.75 0.31 -12.17
N ALA A 32 -2.79 0.62 -12.95
CA ALA A 32 -3.35 1.96 -13.03
C ALA A 32 -3.86 2.50 -11.68
N PRO A 33 -4.62 1.75 -10.85
CA PRO A 33 -5.06 2.24 -9.55
C PRO A 33 -3.90 2.60 -8.62
N ALA A 34 -2.86 1.77 -8.57
CA ALA A 34 -1.67 2.03 -7.77
C ALA A 34 -0.95 3.30 -8.23
N ASN A 35 -0.75 3.46 -9.55
CA ASN A 35 -0.11 4.64 -10.11
C ASN A 35 -0.91 5.91 -9.85
N VAL A 36 -2.24 5.88 -9.96
CA VAL A 36 -3.09 7.04 -9.66
C VAL A 36 -2.93 7.47 -8.22
N VAL A 37 -3.02 6.53 -7.27
CA VAL A 37 -2.87 6.83 -5.84
C VAL A 37 -1.49 7.39 -5.54
N LEU A 38 -0.43 6.73 -5.98
CA LEU A 38 0.95 7.14 -5.71
C LEU A 38 1.28 8.51 -6.32
N ASN A 39 0.89 8.76 -7.56
CA ASN A 39 1.14 10.05 -8.20
C ASN A 39 0.38 11.18 -7.51
N THR A 40 -0.84 10.93 -7.05
CA THR A 40 -1.62 11.96 -6.32
C THR A 40 -1.02 12.25 -4.94
N ILE A 41 -0.58 11.23 -4.20
CA ILE A 41 0.12 11.41 -2.91
C ILE A 41 1.42 12.23 -3.09
N VAL A 42 2.19 11.92 -4.13
CA VAL A 42 3.43 12.66 -4.43
C VAL A 42 3.13 14.10 -4.84
N ALA A 43 2.08 14.32 -5.64
CA ALA A 43 1.65 15.65 -6.03
C ALA A 43 1.21 16.50 -4.81
N GLU A 44 0.48 15.90 -3.85
CA GLU A 44 0.11 16.57 -2.60
C GLU A 44 1.35 16.96 -1.79
N SER A 45 2.30 16.04 -1.60
CA SER A 45 3.54 16.33 -0.88
C SER A 45 4.36 17.43 -1.56
N PHE A 46 4.44 17.43 -2.89
CA PHE A 46 5.12 18.50 -3.63
C PHE A 46 4.40 19.84 -3.49
N LYS A 47 3.07 19.83 -3.49
CA LYS A 47 2.30 21.05 -3.27
C LYS A 47 2.55 21.62 -1.88
N GLU A 48 2.50 20.81 -0.82
CA GLU A 48 2.78 21.21 0.55
C GLU A 48 4.18 21.83 0.69
N ILE A 49 5.19 21.16 0.08
CA ILE A 49 6.58 21.67 0.08
C ILE A 49 6.68 22.99 -0.69
N ALA A 50 6.02 23.09 -1.84
CA ALA A 50 6.05 24.32 -2.64
C ALA A 50 5.39 25.48 -1.90
N ASP A 51 4.24 25.24 -1.29
CA ASP A 51 3.52 26.26 -0.50
C ASP A 51 4.37 26.75 0.70
N GLU A 52 5.14 25.87 1.33
CA GLU A 52 6.03 26.24 2.46
C GLU A 52 7.29 26.99 2.00
N LEU A 53 7.79 26.70 0.79
CA LEU A 53 8.97 27.38 0.23
C LEU A 53 8.64 28.69 -0.47
N GLU A 54 7.38 28.91 -0.83
CA GLU A 54 6.95 30.10 -1.56
C GLU A 54 7.23 31.38 -0.74
N GLY A 55 7.86 32.35 -1.39
CA GLY A 55 8.19 33.63 -0.76
C GLY A 55 9.45 33.63 0.11
N SER A 56 10.21 32.54 0.16
CA SER A 56 11.46 32.49 0.90
C SER A 56 12.53 33.39 0.29
N GLU A 57 13.14 34.26 1.10
CA GLU A 57 14.21 35.17 0.65
C GLU A 57 15.51 34.40 0.33
N ASP A 58 15.84 33.38 1.12
CA ASP A 58 16.96 32.46 0.90
C ASP A 58 16.43 31.05 0.61
N MET A 59 16.20 30.78 -0.67
CA MET A 59 15.67 29.50 -1.13
C MET A 59 16.59 28.32 -0.74
N GLN A 60 17.90 28.50 -0.76
CA GLN A 60 18.85 27.43 -0.46
C GLN A 60 18.78 27.02 1.02
N MET A 61 18.70 28.00 1.91
CA MET A 61 18.55 27.75 3.34
C MET A 61 17.16 27.15 3.64
N ALA A 62 16.11 27.68 3.02
CA ALA A 62 14.75 27.19 3.19
C ALA A 62 14.61 25.70 2.77
N VAL A 63 15.21 25.32 1.64
CA VAL A 63 15.25 23.91 1.20
C VAL A 63 16.03 23.03 2.17
N HIS A 64 17.17 23.51 2.68
CA HIS A 64 17.96 22.78 3.68
C HIS A 64 17.13 22.52 4.96
N ASP A 65 16.46 23.55 5.47
CA ASP A 65 15.67 23.44 6.69
C ASP A 65 14.42 22.58 6.48
N MET A 66 13.80 22.68 5.31
CA MET A 66 12.70 21.80 4.90
C MET A 66 13.13 20.33 4.89
N ILE A 67 14.25 19.99 4.27
CA ILE A 67 14.77 18.62 4.25
C ILE A 67 15.03 18.12 5.67
N LYS A 68 15.64 18.95 6.51
CA LYS A 68 15.89 18.61 7.91
C LYS A 68 14.58 18.33 8.67
N LYS A 69 13.58 19.18 8.49
CA LYS A 69 12.25 19.01 9.07
C LYS A 69 11.61 17.70 8.64
N LEU A 70 11.54 17.43 7.31
CA LEU A 70 10.94 16.22 6.76
C LEU A 70 11.61 14.95 7.30
N PHE A 71 12.94 14.89 7.34
CA PHE A 71 13.65 13.75 7.90
C PHE A 71 13.42 13.58 9.41
N THR A 72 13.23 14.65 10.15
CA THR A 72 12.95 14.61 11.57
C THR A 72 11.53 14.11 11.83
N ASP A 73 10.55 14.70 11.15
CA ASP A 73 9.13 14.43 11.39
C ASP A 73 8.69 13.03 10.89
N HIS A 74 9.34 12.56 9.81
CA HIS A 74 9.00 11.29 9.17
C HIS A 74 10.02 10.17 9.40
N HIS A 75 10.97 10.34 10.34
CA HIS A 75 11.98 9.33 10.65
C HIS A 75 11.37 7.95 10.96
N ARG A 76 10.14 7.91 11.47
CA ARG A 76 9.42 6.67 11.81
C ARG A 76 9.23 5.71 10.63
N VAL A 77 9.24 6.20 9.38
CA VAL A 77 9.09 5.36 8.18
C VAL A 77 10.42 4.79 7.68
N VAL A 78 11.56 5.30 8.18
CA VAL A 78 12.88 4.83 7.76
C VAL A 78 13.22 3.54 8.48
N PHE A 79 13.40 2.46 7.71
CA PHE A 79 13.78 1.16 8.22
C PHE A 79 14.85 0.52 7.34
N ASN A 80 15.90 0.02 7.99
CA ASN A 80 16.97 -0.74 7.36
C ASN A 80 17.02 -2.12 8.02
N GLY A 81 16.64 -3.17 7.31
CA GLY A 81 16.61 -4.52 7.84
C GLY A 81 15.66 -5.45 7.09
N ASN A 82 15.32 -6.56 7.74
CA ASN A 82 14.40 -7.54 7.18
C ASN A 82 12.93 -7.12 7.42
N GLY A 83 12.26 -6.61 6.39
CA GLY A 83 10.85 -6.21 6.44
C GLY A 83 9.84 -7.37 6.60
N TYR A 84 10.31 -8.63 6.54
CA TYR A 84 9.45 -9.81 6.72
C TYR A 84 9.53 -10.38 8.13
N SER A 85 10.34 -9.81 9.02
CA SER A 85 10.49 -10.32 10.37
C SER A 85 9.37 -9.85 11.31
N ASP A 86 9.03 -10.69 12.29
CA ASP A 86 8.03 -10.36 13.33
C ASP A 86 8.49 -9.18 14.20
N GLU A 87 9.80 -9.03 14.37
CA GLU A 87 10.39 -7.89 15.08
C GLU A 87 10.09 -6.57 14.38
N TRP A 88 10.11 -6.57 13.04
CA TRP A 88 9.72 -5.38 12.28
C TRP A 88 8.23 -5.07 12.43
N VAL A 89 7.37 -6.08 12.41
CA VAL A 89 5.93 -5.88 12.61
C VAL A 89 5.66 -5.20 13.95
N ALA A 90 6.28 -5.68 15.03
CA ALA A 90 6.15 -5.11 16.36
C ALA A 90 6.74 -3.68 16.44
N GLU A 91 7.88 -3.45 15.81
CA GLU A 91 8.51 -2.12 15.76
C GLU A 91 7.68 -1.11 14.94
N ALA A 92 7.10 -1.53 13.82
CA ALA A 92 6.22 -0.69 13.00
C ALA A 92 4.98 -0.26 13.79
N GLU A 93 4.37 -1.18 14.52
CA GLU A 93 3.25 -0.88 15.42
C GLU A 93 3.66 0.12 16.50
N ARG A 94 4.81 -0.08 17.16
CA ARG A 94 5.36 0.85 18.14
C ARG A 94 5.58 2.26 17.58
N ARG A 95 5.94 2.36 16.31
CA ARG A 95 6.12 3.63 15.58
C ARG A 95 4.80 4.24 15.09
N GLY A 96 3.67 3.60 15.34
CA GLY A 96 2.35 4.04 14.88
C GLY A 96 2.16 3.93 13.36
N LEU A 97 2.88 3.01 12.71
CA LEU A 97 2.68 2.71 11.30
C LEU A 97 1.51 1.72 11.15
N PRO A 98 0.55 1.98 10.26
CA PRO A 98 -0.57 1.08 10.07
C PRO A 98 -0.13 -0.24 9.43
N ASN A 99 -0.76 -1.34 9.88
CA ASN A 99 -0.61 -2.66 9.28
C ASN A 99 -1.98 -3.21 8.92
N ILE A 100 -2.45 -2.87 7.73
CA ILE A 100 -3.77 -3.29 7.23
C ILE A 100 -3.66 -4.69 6.65
N LYS A 101 -4.32 -5.67 7.29
CA LYS A 101 -4.18 -7.10 6.96
C LYS A 101 -5.25 -7.64 6.03
N SER A 102 -6.33 -6.89 5.80
CA SER A 102 -7.45 -7.36 4.99
C SER A 102 -7.81 -6.39 3.87
N MET A 103 -8.31 -6.93 2.76
CA MET A 103 -8.85 -6.14 1.65
C MET A 103 -10.03 -5.26 2.11
N VAL A 104 -10.86 -5.79 3.00
CA VAL A 104 -12.05 -5.09 3.51
C VAL A 104 -11.65 -3.82 4.26
N GLU A 105 -10.62 -3.89 5.11
CA GLU A 105 -10.10 -2.72 5.83
C GLU A 105 -9.38 -1.75 4.87
N ALA A 106 -8.60 -2.28 3.94
CA ALA A 106 -7.84 -1.47 2.99
C ALA A 106 -8.74 -0.59 2.10
N VAL A 107 -9.83 -1.16 1.59
CA VAL A 107 -10.77 -0.44 0.72
C VAL A 107 -11.41 0.76 1.44
N GLY A 108 -11.68 0.64 2.73
CA GLY A 108 -12.20 1.75 3.53
C GLY A 108 -11.31 3.00 3.52
N SER A 109 -10.02 2.85 3.23
CA SER A 109 -9.09 3.99 3.13
C SER A 109 -9.38 4.90 1.94
N LEU A 110 -10.04 4.42 0.89
CA LEU A 110 -10.40 5.22 -0.30
C LEU A 110 -11.44 6.30 0.00
N VAL A 111 -12.29 6.06 0.98
CA VAL A 111 -13.43 6.94 1.31
C VAL A 111 -13.23 7.74 2.60
N LYS A 112 -12.01 7.73 3.15
CA LYS A 112 -11.68 8.59 4.27
C LYS A 112 -11.73 10.06 3.87
N PRO A 113 -12.15 10.97 4.76
CA PRO A 113 -12.27 12.40 4.44
C PRO A 113 -10.99 13.01 3.90
N GLU A 114 -9.84 12.65 4.47
CA GLU A 114 -8.53 13.12 4.01
C GLU A 114 -8.19 12.64 2.59
N THR A 115 -8.54 11.39 2.26
CA THR A 115 -8.33 10.83 0.92
C THR A 115 -9.24 11.50 -0.11
N VAL A 116 -10.51 11.68 0.22
CA VAL A 116 -11.48 12.39 -0.63
C VAL A 116 -11.00 13.81 -0.91
N LYS A 117 -10.64 14.57 0.14
CA LYS A 117 -10.14 15.94 0.01
C LYS A 117 -8.92 16.04 -0.92
N MET A 118 -7.98 15.13 -0.79
CA MET A 118 -6.79 15.07 -1.64
C MET A 118 -7.17 14.85 -3.11
N PHE A 119 -7.97 13.84 -3.42
CA PHE A 119 -8.35 13.52 -4.80
C PHE A 119 -9.21 14.61 -5.45
N GLU A 120 -10.13 15.20 -4.72
CA GLU A 120 -10.93 16.33 -5.19
C GLU A 120 -10.08 17.57 -5.40
N GLY A 121 -9.12 17.84 -4.51
CA GLY A 121 -8.19 18.97 -4.60
C GLY A 121 -7.36 18.96 -5.88
N PHE A 122 -7.03 17.80 -6.42
CA PHE A 122 -6.34 17.64 -7.70
C PHE A 122 -7.27 17.35 -8.89
N GLY A 123 -8.58 17.32 -8.69
CA GLY A 123 -9.54 17.01 -9.74
C GLY A 123 -9.39 15.60 -10.33
N VAL A 124 -8.84 14.67 -9.57
CA VAL A 124 -8.58 13.29 -10.02
C VAL A 124 -9.82 12.42 -9.86
N PHE A 125 -10.46 12.47 -8.69
CA PHE A 125 -11.72 11.80 -8.40
C PHE A 125 -12.60 12.68 -7.51
N THR A 126 -13.89 12.59 -7.72
CA THR A 126 -14.92 13.11 -6.80
C THR A 126 -15.19 12.09 -5.69
N GLU A 127 -15.81 12.55 -4.60
CA GLU A 127 -16.27 11.68 -3.51
C GLU A 127 -17.18 10.54 -4.03
N ALA A 128 -18.10 10.86 -4.95
CA ALA A 128 -19.00 9.87 -5.54
C ALA A 128 -18.26 8.78 -6.33
N GLU A 129 -17.22 9.15 -7.07
CA GLU A 129 -16.39 8.19 -7.80
C GLU A 129 -15.56 7.32 -6.87
N LEU A 130 -15.03 7.87 -5.78
CA LEU A 130 -14.28 7.10 -4.78
C LEU A 130 -15.20 6.10 -4.06
N LYS A 131 -16.41 6.51 -3.68
CA LYS A 131 -17.41 5.61 -3.09
C LYS A 131 -17.78 4.48 -4.04
N SER A 132 -18.08 4.79 -5.29
CA SER A 132 -18.38 3.77 -6.31
C SER A 132 -17.22 2.79 -6.52
N ARG A 133 -15.99 3.28 -6.55
CA ARG A 133 -14.80 2.42 -6.65
C ARG A 133 -14.62 1.52 -5.44
N ALA A 134 -14.90 2.01 -4.25
CA ALA A 134 -14.86 1.20 -3.03
C ALA A 134 -15.93 0.08 -3.07
N GLU A 135 -17.16 0.38 -3.47
CA GLU A 135 -18.23 -0.59 -3.62
C GLU A 135 -17.89 -1.67 -4.64
N ILE A 136 -17.37 -1.28 -5.82
CA ILE A 136 -16.93 -2.23 -6.85
C ILE A 136 -15.83 -3.16 -6.32
N LYS A 137 -14.89 -2.64 -5.52
CA LYS A 137 -13.82 -3.47 -4.93
C LYS A 137 -14.38 -4.45 -3.91
N TYR A 138 -15.32 -4.06 -3.06
CA TYR A 138 -15.98 -4.96 -2.13
C TYR A 138 -16.76 -6.06 -2.85
N GLU A 139 -17.51 -5.68 -3.89
CA GLU A 139 -18.26 -6.64 -4.69
C GLU A 139 -17.34 -7.64 -5.40
N ALA A 140 -16.27 -7.15 -6.04
CA ALA A 140 -15.30 -8.00 -6.72
C ALA A 140 -14.62 -8.98 -5.76
N TYR A 141 -14.20 -8.50 -4.59
CA TYR A 141 -13.62 -9.33 -3.54
C TYR A 141 -14.60 -10.41 -3.06
N SER A 142 -15.83 -10.02 -2.74
CA SER A 142 -16.87 -10.94 -2.30
C SER A 142 -17.18 -12.02 -3.34
N LYS A 143 -17.24 -11.64 -4.63
CA LYS A 143 -17.45 -12.60 -5.73
C LYS A 143 -16.28 -13.57 -5.86
N ALA A 144 -15.04 -13.09 -5.79
CA ALA A 144 -13.85 -13.93 -5.87
C ALA A 144 -13.82 -14.97 -4.74
N ILE A 145 -13.99 -14.55 -3.50
CA ILE A 145 -14.00 -15.43 -2.33
C ILE A 145 -15.14 -16.45 -2.42
N ASN A 146 -16.31 -16.07 -2.92
CA ASN A 146 -17.42 -17.02 -3.13
C ASN A 146 -17.09 -18.09 -4.17
N ILE A 147 -16.42 -17.71 -5.26
CA ILE A 147 -16.00 -18.66 -6.31
C ILE A 147 -14.93 -19.61 -5.73
N GLU A 148 -13.94 -19.08 -5.06
CA GLU A 148 -12.87 -19.88 -4.42
C GLU A 148 -13.42 -20.87 -3.40
N ALA A 149 -14.31 -20.43 -2.52
CA ALA A 149 -14.94 -21.30 -1.53
C ALA A 149 -15.76 -22.43 -2.17
N LYS A 150 -16.56 -22.12 -3.20
CA LYS A 150 -17.33 -23.14 -3.94
C LYS A 150 -16.42 -24.12 -4.66
N THR A 151 -15.36 -23.64 -5.28
CA THR A 151 -14.36 -24.49 -5.96
C THR A 151 -13.68 -25.41 -4.95
N MET A 152 -13.29 -24.90 -3.80
CA MET A 152 -12.68 -25.71 -2.73
C MET A 152 -13.62 -26.81 -2.23
N ILE A 153 -14.92 -26.49 -2.01
CA ILE A 153 -15.92 -27.47 -1.61
C ILE A 153 -16.09 -28.56 -2.68
N ASP A 154 -16.13 -28.16 -3.95
CA ASP A 154 -16.31 -29.09 -5.07
C ASP A 154 -15.09 -30.03 -5.21
N MET A 155 -13.87 -29.49 -5.15
CA MET A 155 -12.64 -30.29 -5.15
C MET A 155 -12.55 -31.23 -3.94
N ALA A 156 -12.90 -30.75 -2.76
CA ALA A 156 -12.90 -31.60 -1.56
C ALA A 156 -13.86 -32.78 -1.71
N GLY A 157 -15.07 -32.54 -2.19
CA GLY A 157 -16.10 -33.58 -2.35
C GLY A 157 -15.83 -34.57 -3.49
N LYS A 158 -15.30 -34.10 -4.62
CA LYS A 158 -15.15 -34.90 -5.84
C LYS A 158 -13.78 -35.54 -6.00
N GLU A 159 -12.73 -34.96 -5.41
CA GLU A 159 -11.37 -35.39 -5.64
C GLU A 159 -10.68 -35.81 -4.35
N ILE A 160 -10.62 -34.93 -3.34
CA ILE A 160 -9.78 -35.12 -2.14
C ILE A 160 -10.37 -36.22 -1.23
N ILE A 161 -11.63 -36.12 -0.86
CA ILE A 161 -12.29 -37.11 0.02
C ILE A 161 -12.33 -38.50 -0.63
N PRO A 162 -12.73 -38.68 -1.91
CA PRO A 162 -12.65 -40.00 -2.56
C PRO A 162 -11.23 -40.57 -2.60
N ALA A 163 -10.22 -39.75 -2.87
CA ALA A 163 -8.83 -40.21 -2.88
C ALA A 163 -8.37 -40.69 -1.49
N ILE A 164 -8.72 -39.99 -0.42
CA ILE A 164 -8.44 -40.41 0.95
C ILE A 164 -9.15 -41.71 1.29
N ILE A 165 -10.43 -41.85 0.94
CA ILE A 165 -11.18 -43.10 1.17
C ILE A 165 -10.54 -44.27 0.42
N SER A 166 -10.18 -44.11 -0.85
CA SER A 166 -9.52 -45.14 -1.63
C SER A 166 -8.20 -45.59 -0.99
N TYR A 167 -7.36 -44.62 -0.61
CA TYR A 167 -6.08 -44.91 0.03
C TYR A 167 -6.21 -45.62 1.39
N THR A 168 -7.26 -45.32 2.16
CA THR A 168 -7.46 -45.94 3.49
C THR A 168 -8.17 -47.27 3.44
N THR A 169 -8.69 -47.68 2.28
CA THR A 169 -9.37 -48.98 2.07
C THR A 169 -8.50 -50.04 1.35
N GLU A 170 -7.34 -49.64 0.88
CA GLU A 170 -6.27 -50.55 0.41
C GLU A 170 -5.41 -51.06 1.58
#